data_367bb3fb8bd814b4c7fc9fefc3c90cf3
#
_entry.id   367bb3fb8bd814b4c7fc9fefc3c90cf3
#
_cell.length_a   1.000
_cell.length_b   1.000
_cell.length_c   1.000
_cell.angle_alpha   90.00
_cell.angle_beta   90.00
_cell.angle_gamma   90.00
#
_symmetry.space_group_name_H-M   'P 1'
#
loop_
_entity.id
_entity.type
_entity.pdbx_description
1 polymer ?
#
loop_
_entity_poly.entity_id
_entity_poly.type
_entity_poly.pdbx_seq_one_letter_code
_entity_poly.pdbx_strand_id
1 'polypeptide(L)'
;YLAPERVRLERAVAGSDVMGTYVSSDSTANYPVRFNDIWGRWTSSGVHGDPATATAEKGQVIFEAVVSHLVAFVDEWRSWPIGERQDQHSGPVQSRIQW
;
A
#
# COMPACT_ATOMS: atom_id res chain seq x y z
N TYR A 1 5.22 -15.02 7.78
CA TYR A 1 4.65 -16.23 7.20
C TYR A 1 5.57 -16.82 6.12
N LEU A 2 5.85 -16.09 5.03
CA LEU A 2 6.62 -16.62 3.89
C LEU A 2 8.11 -16.87 4.18
N ALA A 3 8.70 -16.09 5.06
CA ALA A 3 10.13 -16.16 5.40
C ALA A 3 10.34 -15.81 6.88
N PRO A 4 9.88 -16.64 7.80
CA PRO A 4 9.94 -16.35 9.24
C PRO A 4 11.36 -16.15 9.75
N GLU A 5 12.36 -16.80 9.14
CA GLU A 5 13.76 -16.66 9.48
C GLU A 5 14.34 -15.26 9.20
N ARG A 6 13.63 -14.44 8.40
CA ARG A 6 14.02 -13.06 8.10
C ARG A 6 13.39 -12.04 9.04
N VAL A 7 12.43 -12.46 9.85
CA VAL A 7 11.71 -11.58 10.77
C VAL A 7 12.48 -11.43 12.06
N ARG A 8 12.73 -10.19 12.46
CA ARG A 8 13.48 -9.83 13.66
C ARG A 8 12.56 -9.24 14.72
N LEU A 9 11.74 -10.09 15.34
CA LEU A 9 10.76 -9.65 16.35
C LEU A 9 11.42 -8.96 17.56
N GLU A 10 12.67 -9.32 17.87
CA GLU A 10 13.45 -8.66 18.92
C GLU A 10 13.72 -7.17 18.64
N ARG A 11 13.55 -6.72 17.41
CA ARG A 11 13.67 -5.32 16.98
C ARG A 11 12.34 -4.60 16.84
N ALA A 12 11.25 -5.30 17.11
CA ALA A 12 9.92 -4.73 16.98
C ALA A 12 9.69 -3.65 18.05
N VAL A 13 9.53 -2.43 17.61
CA VAL A 13 9.22 -1.27 18.45
C VAL A 13 7.95 -0.65 17.90
N ALA A 14 6.96 -0.44 18.76
CA ALA A 14 5.74 0.24 18.37
C ALA A 14 6.05 1.63 17.79
N GLY A 15 5.44 1.93 16.64
CA GLY A 15 5.54 3.23 16.01
C GLY A 15 4.63 4.26 16.69
N SER A 16 4.93 5.53 16.46
CA SER A 16 4.03 6.61 16.89
C SER A 16 2.88 6.74 15.90
N ASP A 17 1.66 6.75 16.41
CA ASP A 17 0.49 7.11 15.63
C ASP A 17 0.25 8.62 15.73
N VAL A 18 0.14 9.26 14.58
CA VAL A 18 -0.33 10.64 14.53
C VAL A 18 -1.85 10.61 14.50
N MET A 19 -2.44 11.11 15.56
CA MET A 19 -3.89 11.22 15.68
C MET A 19 -4.28 12.69 15.91
N GLY A 20 -5.27 13.12 15.17
CA GLY A 20 -5.87 14.44 15.30
C GLY A 20 -7.36 14.38 15.02
N THR A 21 -8.05 15.51 15.20
CA THR A 21 -9.49 15.59 14.97
C THR A 21 -9.89 15.25 13.52
N TYR A 22 -9.04 15.58 12.56
CA TYR A 22 -9.35 15.44 11.14
C TYR A 22 -8.49 14.42 10.42
N VAL A 23 -7.41 13.98 11.05
CA VAL A 23 -6.38 13.13 10.42
C VAL A 23 -5.96 12.02 11.37
N SER A 24 -5.79 10.83 10.84
CA SER A 24 -5.13 9.71 11.52
C SER A 24 -4.11 9.05 10.58
N SER A 25 -3.04 8.54 11.15
CA SER A 25 -2.12 7.64 10.45
C SER A 25 -2.70 6.24 10.23
N ASP A 26 -3.77 5.89 10.94
CA ASP A 26 -4.50 4.64 10.71
C ASP A 26 -5.22 4.70 9.36
N SER A 27 -4.71 3.95 8.39
CA SER A 27 -5.28 3.88 7.04
C SER A 27 -6.65 3.20 6.99
N THR A 28 -7.02 2.47 8.03
CA THR A 28 -8.31 1.79 8.15
C THR A 28 -9.39 2.68 8.77
N ALA A 29 -8.99 3.72 9.49
CA ALA A 29 -9.90 4.67 10.10
C ALA A 29 -10.51 5.62 9.06
N ASN A 30 -11.79 5.91 9.21
CA ASN A 30 -12.52 6.79 8.30
C ASN A 30 -12.41 8.25 8.76
N TYR A 31 -11.29 8.88 8.47
CA TYR A 31 -11.07 10.30 8.75
C TYR A 31 -11.33 11.16 7.52
N PRO A 32 -11.84 12.39 7.69
CA PRO A 32 -12.22 13.24 6.56
C PRO A 32 -11.05 13.75 5.72
N VAL A 33 -9.85 13.80 6.30
CA VAL A 33 -8.66 14.29 5.60
C VAL A 33 -7.60 13.19 5.56
N ARG A 34 -7.04 12.96 4.37
CA ARG A 34 -5.85 12.13 4.17
C ARG A 34 -4.78 12.99 3.51
N PHE A 35 -3.55 12.89 4.00
CA PHE A 35 -2.42 13.53 3.35
C PHE A 35 -1.19 12.62 3.41
N ASN A 36 -0.30 12.84 2.47
CA ASN A 36 0.98 12.16 2.43
C ASN A 36 2.07 13.12 2.85
N ASP A 37 3.01 12.64 3.64
CA ASP A 37 4.20 13.38 4.05
C ASP A 37 5.42 12.46 4.03
N ILE A 38 6.57 13.02 4.35
CA ILE A 38 7.82 12.27 4.44
C ILE A 38 7.75 11.34 5.65
N TRP A 39 7.93 10.04 5.39
CA TRP A 39 7.81 8.99 6.40
C TRP A 39 8.63 9.24 7.67
N GLY A 40 9.86 9.73 7.52
CA GLY A 40 10.73 10.03 8.65
C GLY A 40 10.28 11.16 9.58
N ARG A 41 9.22 11.91 9.22
CA ARG A 41 8.59 12.88 10.13
C ARG A 41 7.60 12.26 11.09
N TRP A 42 7.09 11.06 10.73
CA TRP A 42 6.05 10.36 11.45
C TRP A 42 6.60 9.33 12.41
N THR A 43 7.73 8.73 12.06
CA THR A 43 8.33 7.66 12.85
C THR A 43 9.85 7.70 12.76
N SER A 44 10.51 7.52 13.87
CA SER A 44 11.97 7.39 13.96
C SER A 44 12.48 5.99 13.60
N SER A 45 11.62 4.98 13.73
CA SER A 45 11.94 3.57 13.47
C SER A 45 11.54 3.10 12.07
N GLY A 46 10.78 3.89 11.31
CA GLY A 46 10.17 3.48 10.05
C GLY A 46 8.89 2.66 10.21
N VAL A 47 8.42 2.45 11.44
CA VAL A 47 7.23 1.64 11.75
C VAL A 47 6.06 2.55 12.11
N HIS A 48 4.89 2.22 11.57
CA HIS A 48 3.59 2.71 12.01
C HIS A 48 2.82 1.55 12.65
N GLY A 49 2.09 1.85 13.73
CA GLY A 49 1.35 0.85 14.47
C GLY A 49 2.21 -0.01 15.39
N ASP A 50 1.68 -1.14 15.79
CA ASP A 50 2.36 -2.09 16.70
C ASP A 50 2.79 -3.37 15.98
N PRO A 51 4.07 -3.50 15.62
CA PRO A 51 4.59 -4.68 14.94
C PRO A 51 4.58 -5.94 15.82
N ALA A 52 4.47 -5.81 17.16
CA ALA A 52 4.39 -6.96 18.06
C ALA A 52 3.08 -7.76 17.89
N THR A 53 2.07 -7.15 17.28
CA THR A 53 0.81 -7.83 16.95
C THR A 53 0.90 -8.72 15.71
N ALA A 54 1.99 -8.65 14.94
CA ALA A 54 2.18 -9.46 13.75
C ALA A 54 2.52 -10.91 14.12
N THR A 55 1.81 -11.86 13.51
CA THR A 55 2.09 -13.31 13.67
C THR A 55 2.13 -14.00 12.31
N ALA A 56 2.76 -15.16 12.24
CA ALA A 56 2.81 -15.96 11.02
C ALA A 56 1.42 -16.39 10.57
N GLU A 57 0.54 -16.72 11.51
CA GLU A 57 -0.84 -17.14 11.25
C GLU A 57 -1.67 -16.01 10.63
N LYS A 58 -1.58 -14.79 11.19
CA LYS A 58 -2.20 -13.60 10.60
C LYS A 58 -1.67 -13.33 9.20
N GLY A 59 -0.35 -13.44 9.03
CA GLY A 59 0.30 -13.28 7.75
C GLY A 59 -0.17 -14.29 6.72
N GLN A 60 -0.41 -15.54 7.12
CA GLN A 60 -0.98 -16.57 6.26
C GLN A 60 -2.37 -16.20 5.78
N VAL A 61 -3.27 -15.90 6.71
CA VAL A 61 -4.67 -15.55 6.39
C VAL A 61 -4.74 -14.35 5.43
N ILE A 62 -3.96 -13.30 5.71
CA ILE A 62 -3.92 -12.11 4.85
C ILE A 62 -3.37 -12.47 3.46
N PHE A 63 -2.27 -13.21 3.40
CA PHE A 63 -1.65 -13.58 2.13
C PHE A 63 -2.58 -14.41 1.25
N GLU A 64 -3.22 -15.44 1.81
CA GLU A 64 -4.14 -16.31 1.09
C GLU A 64 -5.36 -15.53 0.56
N ALA A 65 -5.92 -14.62 1.36
CA ALA A 65 -7.01 -13.75 0.94
C ALA A 65 -6.58 -12.81 -0.20
N VAL A 66 -5.42 -12.17 -0.08
CA VAL A 66 -4.89 -11.27 -1.12
C VAL A 66 -4.63 -12.02 -2.42
N VAL A 67 -4.00 -13.19 -2.36
CA VAL A 67 -3.73 -14.01 -3.55
C VAL A 67 -5.03 -14.42 -4.23
N SER A 68 -6.02 -14.89 -3.46
CA SER A 68 -7.33 -15.27 -4.00
C SER A 68 -8.01 -14.11 -4.73
N HIS A 69 -8.02 -12.92 -4.12
CA HIS A 69 -8.61 -11.73 -4.74
C HIS A 69 -7.84 -11.26 -5.98
N LEU A 70 -6.50 -11.33 -5.96
CA LEU A 70 -5.69 -10.96 -7.12
C LEU A 70 -5.92 -11.91 -8.30
N VAL A 71 -6.04 -13.21 -8.04
CA VAL A 71 -6.36 -14.19 -9.10
C VAL A 71 -7.71 -13.87 -9.71
N ALA A 72 -8.75 -13.68 -8.88
CA ALA A 72 -10.08 -13.33 -9.36
C ALA A 72 -10.08 -12.02 -10.17
N PHE A 73 -9.35 -11.00 -9.69
CA PHE A 73 -9.20 -9.73 -10.41
C PHE A 73 -8.52 -9.91 -11.78
N VAL A 74 -7.43 -10.68 -11.83
CA VAL A 74 -6.72 -10.92 -13.11
C VAL A 74 -7.60 -11.66 -14.09
N ASP A 75 -8.35 -12.66 -13.64
CA ASP A 75 -9.27 -13.40 -14.47
C ASP A 75 -10.40 -12.52 -15.02
N GLU A 76 -10.96 -11.65 -14.18
CA GLU A 76 -11.94 -10.65 -14.60
C GLU A 76 -11.32 -9.67 -15.61
N TRP A 77 -10.17 -9.10 -15.29
CA TRP A 77 -9.49 -8.15 -16.16
C TRP A 77 -9.16 -8.71 -17.53
N ARG A 78 -8.73 -9.97 -17.61
CA ARG A 78 -8.49 -10.65 -18.89
C ARG A 78 -9.74 -10.80 -19.75
N SER A 79 -10.91 -10.77 -19.14
CA SER A 79 -12.20 -10.85 -19.87
C SER A 79 -12.68 -9.48 -20.39
N TRP A 80 -12.09 -8.37 -19.95
CA TRP A 80 -12.50 -7.06 -20.40
C TRP A 80 -12.15 -6.83 -21.87
N PRO A 81 -13.08 -6.23 -22.64
CA PRO A 81 -12.82 -5.96 -24.05
C PRO A 81 -11.70 -4.91 -24.17
N ILE A 82 -10.75 -5.18 -25.04
CA ILE A 82 -9.73 -4.20 -25.41
C ILE A 82 -10.38 -3.21 -26.36
N GLY A 83 -10.69 -2.01 -25.88
CA GLY A 83 -11.21 -0.93 -26.71
C GLY A 83 -10.15 -0.40 -27.69
N GLU A 84 -10.61 0.17 -28.79
CA GLU A 84 -9.72 0.86 -29.72
C GLU A 84 -9.10 2.08 -29.05
N ARG A 85 -7.77 2.20 -29.16
CA ARG A 85 -7.06 3.36 -28.64
C ARG A 85 -7.40 4.58 -29.47
N GLN A 86 -8.01 5.56 -28.84
CA GLN A 86 -8.27 6.86 -29.46
C GLN A 86 -7.12 7.83 -29.08
N ASP A 87 -6.39 8.29 -30.10
CA ASP A 87 -5.44 9.35 -29.93
C ASP A 87 -6.11 10.70 -30.19
N GLN A 88 -6.25 11.49 -29.14
CA GLN A 88 -6.89 12.83 -29.22
C GLN A 88 -5.88 13.95 -29.46
N HIS A 89 -4.62 13.63 -29.72
CA HIS A 89 -3.61 14.62 -30.05
C HIS A 89 -3.77 15.03 -31.53
N SER A 90 -3.90 16.33 -31.78
CA SER A 90 -4.00 16.89 -33.13
C SER A 90 -2.66 17.02 -33.87
N GLY A 91 -1.56 16.58 -33.26
CA GLY A 91 -0.21 16.64 -33.82
C GLY A 91 0.79 15.82 -33.00
N PRO A 92 2.03 15.69 -33.46
CA PRO A 92 3.05 14.93 -32.74
C PRO A 92 3.31 15.55 -31.37
N VAL A 93 3.32 14.69 -30.32
CA VAL A 93 3.67 15.10 -28.96
C VAL A 93 5.12 15.54 -28.96
N GLN A 94 5.36 16.85 -28.84
CA GLN A 94 6.71 17.36 -28.60
C GLN A 94 7.10 17.00 -27.16
N SER A 95 8.10 16.14 -27.00
CA SER A 95 8.73 15.90 -25.72
C SER A 95 9.35 17.22 -25.20
N ARG A 96 8.78 17.74 -24.10
CA ARG A 96 9.37 18.91 -23.40
C ARG A 96 10.54 18.53 -22.50
N ILE A 97 10.89 17.25 -22.44
CA ILE A 97 11.99 16.76 -21.61
C ILE A 97 13.23 16.78 -22.48
N GLN A 98 14.02 17.83 -22.33
CA GLN A 98 15.42 17.83 -22.74
C GLN A 98 16.23 17.38 -21.54
N TRP A 99 16.90 16.26 -21.70
CA TRP A 99 17.82 15.70 -20.70
C TRP A 99 19.13 16.44 -20.73
#